data_ecb4f4db627b2e29fb0d05555ca87c0b
#
_entry.id   ecb4f4db627b2e29fb0d05555ca87c0b
#
_cell.length_a   1.000
_cell.length_b   1.000
_cell.length_c   1.000
_cell.angle_alpha   90.00
_cell.angle_beta   90.00
_cell.angle_gamma   90.00
#
_symmetry.space_group_name_H-M   'P 1'
#
loop_
_entity.id
_entity.type
_entity.pdbx_description
1 polymer ?
#
loop_
_entity_poly.entity_id
_entity_poly.type
_entity_poly.pdbx_seq_one_letter_code
_entity_poly.pdbx_strand_id
1 'polypeptide(L)'
;MTRDGAETDLDLGHYERFLDLELTQKNATLSGRLMGDLIADERAGKFGGKTIQLVPHLTNAIQRAIQESSEGSDVHIVEIGGTVGDYEGLAFIEAIREFGRKVGSDNALYVHVVYVPFIGTSKEFKSKP
;
A
#
# COMPACT_ATOMS: atom_id res chain seq x y z
N MET A 1 16.37 6.13 -0.29
CA MET A 1 16.35 6.32 1.18
C MET A 1 15.83 7.71 1.44
N THR A 2 14.85 7.86 2.31
CA THR A 2 14.32 9.15 2.72
C THR A 2 15.33 9.92 3.59
N ARG A 3 15.13 11.21 3.77
CA ARG A 3 16.03 12.05 4.59
C ARG A 3 16.08 11.61 6.06
N ASP A 4 15.01 11.04 6.58
CA ASP A 4 14.92 10.48 7.94
C ASP A 4 15.43 9.02 8.04
N GLY A 5 16.08 8.50 6.98
CA GLY A 5 16.82 7.26 6.98
C GLY A 5 16.02 6.00 6.66
N ALA A 6 14.77 6.12 6.21
CA ALA A 6 14.01 4.94 5.81
C ALA A 6 14.47 4.40 4.44
N GLU A 7 14.57 3.08 4.34
CA GLU A 7 14.75 2.38 3.08
C GLU A 7 13.43 2.41 2.28
N THR A 8 13.51 2.76 1.00
CA THR A 8 12.35 2.94 0.14
C THR A 8 12.64 2.48 -1.28
N ASP A 9 11.60 2.24 -2.04
CA ASP A 9 11.69 2.02 -3.48
C ASP A 9 12.10 3.31 -4.22
N LEU A 10 12.59 3.15 -5.45
CA LEU A 10 13.06 4.26 -6.29
C LEU A 10 11.94 5.26 -6.62
N ASP A 11 10.71 4.81 -6.61
CA ASP A 11 9.55 5.61 -7.00
C ASP A 11 9.32 6.81 -6.08
N LEU A 12 9.64 6.69 -4.77
CA LEU A 12 9.56 7.83 -3.86
C LEU A 12 10.43 9.01 -4.31
N GLY A 13 11.62 8.74 -4.82
CA GLY A 13 12.49 9.79 -5.34
C GLY A 13 11.92 10.47 -6.60
N HIS A 14 11.09 9.77 -7.38
CA HIS A 14 10.35 10.38 -8.48
C HIS A 14 9.25 11.30 -7.96
N TYR A 15 8.47 10.85 -6.96
CA TYR A 15 7.41 11.64 -6.37
C TYR A 15 7.95 12.93 -5.73
N GLU A 16 9.06 12.86 -4.98
CA GLU A 16 9.72 14.03 -4.41
C GLU A 16 10.08 15.06 -5.49
N ARG A 17 10.68 14.61 -6.61
CA ARG A 17 11.08 15.52 -7.69
C ARG A 17 9.92 16.13 -8.44
N PHE A 18 8.85 15.36 -8.70
CA PHE A 18 7.70 15.85 -9.47
C PHE A 18 6.76 16.73 -8.66
N LEU A 19 6.67 16.48 -7.36
CA LEU A 19 5.74 17.18 -6.48
C LEU A 19 6.42 18.29 -5.65
N ASP A 20 7.75 18.39 -5.75
CA ASP A 20 8.57 19.30 -4.92
C ASP A 20 8.27 19.14 -3.42
N LEU A 21 8.20 17.89 -2.98
CA LEU A 21 7.91 17.49 -1.61
C LEU A 21 9.08 16.74 -1.01
N GLU A 22 9.22 16.82 0.29
CA GLU A 22 10.11 15.94 1.05
C GLU A 22 9.29 14.82 1.71
N LEU A 23 9.57 13.57 1.33
CA LEU A 23 8.90 12.40 1.86
C LEU A 23 9.69 11.78 3.02
N THR A 24 8.99 11.12 3.91
CA THR A 24 9.53 10.51 5.13
C THR A 24 9.21 9.02 5.17
N GLN A 25 9.71 8.32 6.18
CA GLN A 25 9.35 6.92 6.42
C GLN A 25 7.84 6.67 6.57
N LYS A 26 7.04 7.69 6.92
CA LYS A 26 5.58 7.57 6.97
C LYS A 26 4.95 7.35 5.58
N ASN A 27 5.66 7.77 4.53
CA ASN A 27 5.20 7.66 3.14
C ASN A 27 5.58 6.34 2.47
N ALA A 28 6.34 5.47 3.17
CA ALA A 28 6.75 4.16 2.67
C ALA A 28 6.34 3.06 3.64
N THR A 29 5.42 2.20 3.20
CA THR A 29 4.92 1.08 3.99
C THR A 29 5.37 -0.24 3.36
N LEU A 30 6.37 -0.87 3.98
CA LEU A 30 6.92 -2.14 3.52
C LEU A 30 6.22 -3.31 4.24
N SER A 31 5.83 -4.33 3.48
CA SER A 31 5.19 -5.55 4.02
C SER A 31 6.04 -6.23 5.08
N GLY A 32 7.36 -6.33 4.84
CA GLY A 32 8.29 -6.93 5.79
C GLY A 32 8.35 -6.21 7.14
N ARG A 33 8.28 -4.88 7.14
CA ARG A 33 8.24 -4.09 8.38
C ARG A 33 6.94 -4.35 9.15
N LEU A 34 5.79 -4.27 8.48
CA LEU A 34 4.49 -4.51 9.12
C LEU A 34 4.40 -5.93 9.71
N MET A 35 4.88 -6.93 8.99
CA MET A 35 4.90 -8.31 9.50
C MET A 35 5.86 -8.45 10.68
N GLY A 36 7.04 -7.83 10.62
CA GLY A 36 8.01 -7.82 11.72
C GLY A 36 7.42 -7.22 12.99
N ASP A 37 6.75 -6.07 12.87
CA ASP A 37 6.09 -5.39 13.99
C ASP A 37 4.97 -6.25 14.59
N LEU A 38 4.14 -6.87 13.75
CA LEU A 38 3.08 -7.78 14.20
C LEU A 38 3.63 -8.99 14.96
N ILE A 39 4.70 -9.61 14.46
CA ILE A 39 5.34 -10.75 15.11
C ILE A 39 5.97 -10.32 16.46
N ALA A 40 6.58 -9.15 16.51
CA ALA A 40 7.12 -8.59 17.74
C ALA A 40 6.00 -8.35 18.78
N ASP A 41 4.90 -7.81 18.35
CA ASP A 41 3.72 -7.56 19.19
C ASP A 41 3.08 -8.86 19.71
N GLU A 42 3.03 -9.90 18.88
CA GLU A 42 2.58 -11.24 19.28
C GLU A 42 3.47 -11.80 20.39
N ARG A 43 4.79 -11.77 20.17
CA ARG A 43 5.77 -12.26 21.15
C ARG A 43 5.75 -11.46 22.46
N ALA A 44 5.41 -10.18 22.38
CA ALA A 44 5.20 -9.33 23.56
C ALA A 44 3.85 -9.58 24.26
N GLY A 45 3.01 -10.49 23.75
CA GLY A 45 1.73 -10.87 24.35
C GLY A 45 0.59 -9.87 24.11
N LYS A 46 0.76 -8.88 23.21
CA LYS A 46 -0.25 -7.85 22.95
C LYS A 46 -1.58 -8.40 22.41
N PHE A 47 -1.56 -9.58 21.82
CA PHE A 47 -2.76 -10.23 21.30
C PHE A 47 -3.42 -11.23 22.27
N GLY A 48 -2.96 -11.27 23.54
CA GLY A 48 -3.57 -12.12 24.58
C GLY A 48 -3.60 -13.61 24.23
N GLY A 49 -2.56 -14.11 23.55
CA GLY A 49 -2.45 -15.50 23.13
C GLY A 49 -3.25 -15.88 21.87
N LYS A 50 -3.86 -14.90 21.19
CA LYS A 50 -4.53 -15.13 19.90
C LYS A 50 -3.51 -15.21 18.78
N THR A 51 -3.74 -16.11 17.83
CA THR A 51 -2.92 -16.23 16.61
C THR A 51 -3.06 -15.02 15.71
N ILE A 52 -1.94 -14.50 15.19
CA ILE A 52 -1.96 -13.47 14.15
C ILE A 52 -2.51 -14.08 12.85
N GLN A 53 -3.32 -13.26 12.16
CA GLN A 53 -3.91 -13.59 10.87
C GLN A 53 -3.66 -12.44 9.91
N LEU A 54 -3.62 -12.73 8.60
CA LEU A 54 -3.53 -11.67 7.58
C LEU A 54 -4.73 -10.73 7.67
N VAL A 55 -5.93 -11.31 7.84
CA VAL A 55 -7.16 -10.58 8.13
C VAL A 55 -7.65 -11.01 9.53
N PRO A 56 -7.84 -10.09 10.48
CA PRO A 56 -7.79 -8.62 10.34
C PRO A 56 -6.47 -7.96 10.78
N HIS A 57 -5.47 -8.69 11.28
CA HIS A 57 -4.33 -8.07 11.96
C HIS A 57 -3.44 -7.28 10.99
N LEU A 58 -3.03 -7.90 9.87
CA LEU A 58 -2.19 -7.23 8.87
C LEU A 58 -3.00 -6.17 8.10
N THR A 59 -4.24 -6.47 7.69
CA THR A 59 -5.09 -5.49 6.99
C THR A 59 -5.35 -4.25 7.86
N ASN A 60 -5.56 -4.42 9.17
CA ASN A 60 -5.70 -3.30 10.09
C ASN A 60 -4.41 -2.49 10.25
N ALA A 61 -3.24 -3.15 10.26
CA ALA A 61 -1.95 -2.45 10.31
C ALA A 61 -1.72 -1.61 9.05
N ILE A 62 -2.05 -2.14 7.87
CA ILE A 62 -1.99 -1.42 6.60
C ILE A 62 -2.94 -0.21 6.59
N GLN A 63 -4.20 -0.41 7.00
CA GLN A 63 -5.18 0.68 7.08
C GLN A 63 -4.73 1.80 8.01
N ARG A 64 -4.12 1.44 9.15
CA ARG A 64 -3.56 2.42 10.09
C ARG A 64 -2.44 3.22 9.45
N ALA A 65 -1.51 2.56 8.76
CA ALA A 65 -0.41 3.23 8.06
C ALA A 65 -0.94 4.21 6.99
N ILE A 66 -1.96 3.83 6.22
CA ILE A 66 -2.63 4.70 5.25
C ILE A 66 -3.25 5.92 5.96
N GLN A 67 -3.93 5.70 7.07
CA GLN A 67 -4.58 6.78 7.82
C GLN A 67 -3.56 7.74 8.43
N GLU A 68 -2.49 7.24 9.03
CA GLU A 68 -1.42 8.05 9.65
C GLU A 68 -0.65 8.87 8.60
N SER A 69 -0.46 8.33 7.39
CA SER A 69 0.21 9.06 6.30
C SER A 69 -0.68 10.10 5.63
N SER A 70 -2.00 10.06 5.84
CA SER A 70 -2.96 11.02 5.25
C SER A 70 -3.15 12.30 6.08
N GLU A 71 -2.62 12.35 7.30
CA GLU A 71 -2.83 13.48 8.21
C GLU A 71 -2.38 14.81 7.60
N GLY A 72 -3.29 15.78 7.60
CA GLY A 72 -3.05 17.13 7.09
C GLY A 72 -3.17 17.28 5.57
N SER A 73 -3.62 16.25 4.86
CA SER A 73 -3.80 16.26 3.40
C SER A 73 -5.27 16.31 3.01
N ASP A 74 -5.62 17.16 2.05
CA ASP A 74 -6.97 17.19 1.45
C ASP A 74 -7.19 16.00 0.50
N VAL A 75 -6.12 15.57 -0.17
CA VAL A 75 -6.09 14.41 -1.07
C VAL A 75 -4.88 13.56 -0.72
N HIS A 76 -5.11 12.28 -0.50
CA HIS A 76 -4.07 11.30 -0.22
C HIS A 76 -4.03 10.24 -1.33
N ILE A 77 -2.89 10.11 -2.00
CA ILE A 77 -2.67 9.12 -3.05
C ILE A 77 -1.88 7.96 -2.45
N VAL A 78 -2.46 6.77 -2.52
CA VAL A 78 -1.84 5.52 -2.07
C VAL A 78 -1.50 4.67 -3.29
N GLU A 79 -0.24 4.33 -3.45
CA GLU A 79 0.24 3.44 -4.49
C GLU A 79 0.52 2.06 -3.89
N ILE A 80 0.02 1.01 -4.53
CA ILE A 80 0.31 -0.37 -4.18
C ILE A 80 1.10 -0.98 -5.32
N GLY A 81 2.37 -1.26 -5.05
CA GLY A 81 3.29 -1.86 -6.02
C GLY A 81 2.98 -3.33 -6.29
N GLY A 82 3.49 -3.81 -7.42
CA GLY A 82 3.36 -5.19 -7.84
C GLY A 82 2.14 -5.47 -8.72
N THR A 83 2.09 -6.69 -9.24
CA THR A 83 0.99 -7.15 -10.10
C THR A 83 -0.23 -7.48 -9.27
N VAL A 84 -1.40 -6.96 -9.66
CA VAL A 84 -2.67 -7.31 -9.03
C VAL A 84 -2.96 -8.80 -9.26
N GLY A 85 -3.14 -9.53 -8.15
CA GLY A 85 -3.35 -10.98 -8.15
C GLY A 85 -2.17 -11.78 -7.62
N ASP A 86 -1.00 -11.18 -7.44
CA ASP A 86 0.12 -11.82 -6.76
C ASP A 86 -0.17 -11.95 -5.25
N TYR A 87 0.30 -13.03 -4.65
CA TYR A 87 0.04 -13.35 -3.24
C TYR A 87 0.54 -12.27 -2.29
N GLU A 88 1.69 -11.66 -2.60
CA GLU A 88 2.31 -10.62 -1.79
C GLU A 88 1.42 -9.37 -1.66
N GLY A 89 0.66 -9.05 -2.71
CA GLY A 89 -0.23 -7.90 -2.76
C GLY A 89 -1.59 -8.11 -2.13
N LEU A 90 -2.04 -9.35 -1.91
CA LEU A 90 -3.42 -9.66 -1.53
C LEU A 90 -3.87 -8.97 -0.23
N ALA A 91 -3.01 -8.94 0.79
CA ALA A 91 -3.34 -8.29 2.06
C ALA A 91 -3.52 -6.77 1.90
N PHE A 92 -2.74 -6.14 1.02
CA PHE A 92 -2.85 -4.71 0.71
C PHE A 92 -4.14 -4.41 -0.06
N ILE A 93 -4.46 -5.23 -1.07
CA ILE A 93 -5.72 -5.11 -1.84
C ILE A 93 -6.94 -5.26 -0.91
N GLU A 94 -6.91 -6.24 -0.01
CA GLU A 94 -8.00 -6.42 0.96
C GLU A 94 -8.07 -5.23 1.94
N ALA A 95 -6.93 -4.75 2.42
CA ALA A 95 -6.89 -3.60 3.32
C ALA A 95 -7.49 -2.34 2.70
N ILE A 96 -7.16 -2.02 1.43
CA ILE A 96 -7.75 -0.85 0.76
C ILE A 96 -9.24 -1.03 0.46
N ARG A 97 -9.67 -2.26 0.13
CA ARG A 97 -11.09 -2.58 -0.04
C ARG A 97 -11.89 -2.31 1.25
N GLU A 98 -11.37 -2.79 2.39
CA GLU A 98 -11.97 -2.55 3.70
C GLU A 98 -11.93 -1.06 4.06
N PHE A 99 -10.79 -0.40 3.82
CA PHE A 99 -10.60 1.01 4.13
C PHE A 99 -11.57 1.90 3.35
N GLY A 100 -11.75 1.65 2.04
CA GLY A 100 -12.70 2.40 1.22
C GLY A 100 -14.15 2.26 1.70
N ARG A 101 -14.54 1.07 2.18
CA ARG A 101 -15.86 0.88 2.82
C ARG A 101 -16.00 1.69 4.11
N LYS A 102 -14.92 1.78 4.88
CA LYS A 102 -14.89 2.51 6.15
C LYS A 102 -14.99 4.02 5.96
N VAL A 103 -14.30 4.57 4.95
CA VAL A 103 -14.34 6.02 4.65
C VAL A 103 -15.51 6.43 3.78
N GLY A 104 -16.17 5.49 3.12
CA GLY A 104 -17.32 5.71 2.24
C GLY A 104 -16.92 5.93 0.77
N SER A 105 -17.82 5.55 -0.14
CA SER A 105 -17.59 5.60 -1.60
C SER A 105 -17.29 6.99 -2.14
N ASP A 106 -17.79 8.03 -1.49
CA ASP A 106 -17.61 9.42 -1.91
C ASP A 106 -16.19 9.94 -1.56
N ASN A 107 -15.46 9.23 -0.70
CA ASN A 107 -14.15 9.59 -0.23
C ASN A 107 -13.04 8.64 -0.72
N ALA A 108 -13.35 7.69 -1.59
CA ALA A 108 -12.38 6.73 -2.10
C ALA A 108 -12.55 6.48 -3.60
N LEU A 109 -11.47 6.64 -4.35
CA LEU A 109 -11.39 6.29 -5.76
C LEU A 109 -10.31 5.23 -5.97
N TYR A 110 -10.64 4.16 -6.68
CA TYR A 110 -9.69 3.12 -7.05
C TYR A 110 -9.30 3.25 -8.51
N VAL A 111 -8.01 3.27 -8.77
CA VAL A 111 -7.45 3.31 -10.13
C VAL A 111 -6.58 2.08 -10.33
N HIS A 112 -6.96 1.23 -11.27
CA HIS A 112 -6.14 0.08 -11.67
C HIS A 112 -5.34 0.43 -12.92
N VAL A 113 -4.02 0.52 -12.80
CA VAL A 113 -3.11 0.82 -13.91
C VAL A 113 -2.70 -0.49 -14.58
N VAL A 114 -2.95 -0.61 -15.87
CA VAL A 114 -2.58 -1.78 -16.66
C VAL A 114 -1.83 -1.37 -17.93
N TYR A 115 -0.92 -2.23 -18.38
CA TYR A 115 -0.27 -2.04 -19.67
C TYR A 115 -1.16 -2.58 -20.80
N VAL A 116 -1.49 -1.74 -21.79
CA VAL A 116 -2.36 -2.08 -22.91
C VAL A 116 -1.63 -1.82 -24.23
N PRO A 117 -0.72 -2.72 -24.65
CA PRO A 117 -0.02 -2.58 -25.92
C PRO A 117 -0.92 -2.90 -27.12
N PHE A 118 -0.66 -2.19 -28.23
CA PHE A 118 -1.19 -2.59 -29.53
C PHE A 118 -0.29 -3.65 -30.15
N ILE A 119 -0.86 -4.81 -30.48
CA ILE A 119 -0.15 -5.93 -31.11
C ILE A 119 -0.34 -5.86 -32.60
N GLY A 120 0.69 -5.44 -33.34
CA GLY A 120 0.63 -5.23 -34.79
C GLY A 120 0.26 -6.48 -35.63
N THR A 121 0.62 -7.67 -35.16
CA THR A 121 0.32 -8.95 -35.82
C THR A 121 -1.15 -9.35 -35.71
N SER A 122 -1.77 -9.15 -34.55
CA SER A 122 -3.18 -9.43 -34.29
C SER A 122 -4.10 -8.22 -34.53
N LYS A 123 -3.52 -7.04 -34.73
CA LYS A 123 -4.25 -5.76 -34.89
C LYS A 123 -5.22 -5.45 -33.75
N GLU A 124 -4.83 -5.80 -32.52
CA GLU A 124 -5.66 -5.66 -31.32
C GLU A 124 -4.87 -5.00 -30.19
N PHE A 125 -5.59 -4.30 -29.32
CA PHE A 125 -5.09 -3.95 -28.00
C PHE A 125 -5.26 -5.14 -27.05
N LYS A 126 -4.22 -5.46 -26.28
CA LYS A 126 -4.27 -6.53 -25.28
C LYS A 126 -3.81 -5.99 -23.95
N SER A 127 -4.60 -6.16 -22.91
CA SER A 127 -4.17 -5.88 -21.55
C SER A 127 -3.23 -6.97 -21.04
N LYS A 128 -2.22 -6.55 -20.32
CA LYS A 128 -1.35 -7.44 -19.56
C LYS A 128 -1.51 -7.05 -18.08
N PRO A 129 -1.94 -8.01 -17.22
CA PRO A 129 -2.01 -7.79 -15.78
C PRO A 129 -0.64 -7.52 -15.18
#